data_69130aed67d32208325326d4c8de6ace
#
_entry.id   69130aed67d32208325326d4c8de6ace
#
_cell.length_a   1.000
_cell.length_b   1.000
_cell.length_c   1.000
_cell.angle_alpha   90.00
_cell.angle_beta   90.00
_cell.angle_gamma   90.00
#
_symmetry.space_group_name_H-M   'P 1'
#
loop_
_entity.id
_entity.type
_entity.pdbx_description
1 polymer ?
#
loop_
_entity_poly.entity_id
_entity_poly.type
_entity_poly.pdbx_seq_one_letter_code
_entity_poly.pdbx_strand_id
1 'polypeptide(L)'
;YTNNMAKRLKEKEQHDVALWAHAMERVTRDVLGGSIQDPFVADIMSNGNNIPFIITNENLEVINSHLIPEKIINHPGRLRKQIDKFSVDNPPIPVKFVWSSQHYHIIFYGKSALLKSLYYFPYVQLLVITAFIALGFIAFRSSKHDEQNRVWIGLAKETAHQLGTPTSSLLGWIEYLRSQDVDQTAVEEMNKDLTHLMKIVDRFSKIGSETP
;
A
#
# COMPACT_ATOMS: atom_id res chain seq x y z
N TYR A 1 10.81 0.68 -16.22
CA TYR A 1 10.38 1.93 -16.86
C TYR A 1 10.53 3.11 -15.91
N THR A 2 9.93 3.06 -14.72
CA THR A 2 9.99 4.12 -13.68
C THR A 2 11.41 4.48 -13.24
N ASN A 3 12.31 3.51 -13.13
CA ASN A 3 13.71 3.76 -12.74
C ASN A 3 14.47 4.58 -13.80
N ASN A 4 14.21 4.35 -15.08
CA ASN A 4 14.78 5.15 -16.17
C ASN A 4 14.22 6.58 -16.19
N MET A 5 12.91 6.75 -15.90
CA MET A 5 12.31 8.09 -15.79
C MET A 5 12.88 8.86 -14.59
N ALA A 6 13.03 8.22 -13.44
CA ALA A 6 13.63 8.83 -12.26
C ALA A 6 15.08 9.26 -12.51
N LYS A 7 15.87 8.45 -13.23
CA LYS A 7 17.24 8.80 -13.61
C LYS A 7 17.30 10.02 -14.56
N ARG A 8 16.48 10.00 -15.61
CA ARG A 8 16.40 11.15 -16.55
C ARG A 8 15.94 12.43 -15.86
N LEU A 9 14.97 12.33 -14.96
CA LEU A 9 14.52 13.49 -14.20
C LEU A 9 15.60 14.01 -13.27
N LYS A 10 16.34 13.11 -12.60
CA LYS A 10 17.49 13.51 -11.76
C LYS A 10 18.56 14.24 -12.57
N GLU A 11 18.92 13.73 -13.74
CA GLU A 11 19.90 14.36 -14.65
C GLU A 11 19.41 15.74 -15.11
N LYS A 12 18.12 15.87 -15.42
CA LYS A 12 17.50 17.15 -15.76
C LYS A 12 17.55 18.12 -14.59
N GLU A 13 17.16 17.72 -13.39
CA GLU A 13 17.22 18.57 -12.19
C GLU A 13 18.65 19.07 -11.90
N GLN A 14 19.64 18.19 -12.05
CA GLN A 14 21.05 18.57 -11.90
C GLN A 14 21.49 19.60 -12.95
N HIS A 15 21.05 19.43 -14.19
CA HIS A 15 21.34 20.38 -15.27
C HIS A 15 20.66 21.74 -15.03
N ASP A 16 19.40 21.75 -14.61
CA ASP A 16 18.63 22.95 -14.31
C ASP A 16 19.26 23.75 -13.15
N VAL A 17 19.70 23.07 -12.09
CA VAL A 17 20.41 23.73 -10.97
C VAL A 17 21.78 24.27 -11.39
N ALA A 18 22.53 23.55 -12.24
CA ALA A 18 23.80 24.04 -12.76
C ALA A 18 23.60 25.26 -13.65
N LEU A 19 22.61 25.28 -14.52
CA LEU A 19 22.23 26.44 -15.33
C LEU A 19 21.88 27.64 -14.45
N TRP A 20 21.09 27.39 -13.38
CA TRP A 20 20.71 28.43 -12.43
C TRP A 20 21.92 28.98 -11.67
N ALA A 21 22.87 28.15 -11.26
CA ALA A 21 24.11 28.56 -10.63
C ALA A 21 24.96 29.44 -11.57
N HIS A 22 25.08 29.07 -12.84
CA HIS A 22 25.79 29.89 -13.85
C HIS A 22 25.07 31.20 -14.15
N ALA A 23 23.74 31.24 -14.19
CA ALA A 23 22.96 32.45 -14.34
C ALA A 23 23.20 33.40 -13.16
N MET A 24 23.26 32.89 -11.95
CA MET A 24 23.53 33.65 -10.73
C MET A 24 24.94 34.24 -10.73
N GLU A 25 25.95 33.52 -11.25
CA GLU A 25 27.32 34.03 -11.42
C GLU A 25 27.37 35.16 -12.46
N ARG A 26 26.61 35.09 -13.55
CA ARG A 26 26.50 36.15 -14.55
C ARG A 26 25.84 37.42 -14.01
N VAL A 27 24.70 37.29 -13.33
CA VAL A 27 24.00 38.45 -12.72
C VAL A 27 24.94 39.24 -11.81
N THR A 28 25.70 38.55 -10.98
CA THR A 28 26.69 39.23 -10.10
C THR A 28 27.80 39.91 -10.85
N ARG A 29 28.14 39.49 -12.06
CA ARG A 29 29.11 40.15 -12.94
C ARG A 29 28.53 41.40 -13.59
N ASP A 30 27.29 41.34 -14.05
CA ASP A 30 26.61 42.39 -14.82
C ASP A 30 26.05 43.53 -13.93
N VAL A 31 25.75 43.26 -12.65
CA VAL A 31 25.38 44.28 -11.65
C VAL A 31 26.47 45.35 -11.49
N LEU A 32 27.76 45.01 -11.69
CA LEU A 32 28.87 45.94 -11.73
C LEU A 32 28.88 46.82 -13.00
N GLY A 33 28.19 46.40 -14.07
CA GLY A 33 28.06 47.14 -15.34
C GLY A 33 26.77 47.98 -15.44
N GLY A 34 25.92 48.04 -14.44
CA GLY A 34 24.76 48.94 -14.37
C GLY A 34 23.51 48.52 -15.15
N SER A 35 23.43 47.30 -15.65
CA SER A 35 22.25 46.81 -16.41
C SER A 35 21.76 45.45 -15.93
N ILE A 36 20.84 45.50 -14.98
CA ILE A 36 20.09 44.27 -14.51
C ILE A 36 18.86 44.11 -15.41
N GLN A 37 18.99 43.82 -16.66
CA GLN A 37 17.84 43.52 -17.53
C GLN A 37 18.19 42.45 -18.58
N ASP A 38 18.66 41.29 -18.13
CA ASP A 38 18.58 40.10 -18.97
C ASP A 38 17.28 39.32 -18.61
N PRO A 39 16.23 39.41 -19.47
CA PRO A 39 14.97 38.68 -19.23
C PRO A 39 15.19 37.19 -19.11
N PHE A 40 16.24 36.65 -19.73
CA PHE A 40 16.61 35.24 -19.69
C PHE A 40 17.04 34.77 -18.29
N VAL A 41 17.81 35.63 -17.60
CA VAL A 41 18.25 35.33 -16.22
C VAL A 41 17.07 35.36 -15.26
N ALA A 42 16.16 36.32 -15.41
CA ALA A 42 14.95 36.42 -14.59
C ALA A 42 14.05 35.20 -14.84
N ASP A 43 13.92 34.72 -16.06
CA ASP A 43 13.15 33.55 -16.42
C ASP A 43 13.76 32.25 -15.84
N ILE A 44 15.08 32.07 -15.93
CA ILE A 44 15.75 30.92 -15.30
C ILE A 44 15.59 30.95 -13.77
N MET A 45 15.71 32.10 -13.14
CA MET A 45 15.52 32.22 -11.68
C MET A 45 14.09 31.99 -11.24
N SER A 46 13.09 32.26 -12.08
CA SER A 46 11.68 32.03 -11.78
C SER A 46 11.22 30.60 -12.05
N ASN A 47 11.78 29.93 -13.06
CA ASN A 47 11.37 28.60 -13.51
C ASN A 47 12.03 27.43 -12.73
N GLY A 48 13.07 27.68 -11.93
CA GLY A 48 13.76 26.67 -11.11
C GLY A 48 13.01 26.19 -9.85
N ASN A 49 11.71 26.46 -9.74
CA ASN A 49 11.01 26.62 -8.45
C ASN A 49 10.59 25.35 -7.69
N ASN A 50 10.85 24.15 -8.19
CA ASN A 50 10.40 22.92 -7.51
C ASN A 50 11.51 22.13 -6.81
N ILE A 51 12.75 22.62 -6.85
CA ILE A 51 13.90 21.96 -6.22
C ILE A 51 14.24 22.70 -4.93
N PRO A 52 14.22 22.03 -3.76
CA PRO A 52 14.61 22.65 -2.50
C PRO A 52 16.12 22.90 -2.49
N PHE A 53 16.53 24.12 -2.14
CA PHE A 53 17.94 24.46 -2.03
C PHE A 53 18.26 25.34 -0.81
N ILE A 54 19.53 25.35 -0.42
CA ILE A 54 20.11 26.19 0.62
C ILE A 54 21.39 26.79 0.04
N ILE A 55 21.51 28.10 0.10
CA ILE A 55 22.73 28.82 -0.25
C ILE A 55 23.42 29.24 1.04
N THR A 56 24.69 28.87 1.16
CA THR A 56 25.50 29.23 2.34
C THR A 56 26.76 30.00 1.91
N ASN A 57 27.36 30.73 2.86
CA ASN A 57 28.72 31.18 2.75
C ASN A 57 29.73 30.07 3.09
N GLU A 58 31.02 30.37 3.07
CA GLU A 58 32.10 29.44 3.45
C GLU A 58 32.01 28.95 4.89
N ASN A 59 31.41 29.72 5.79
CA ASN A 59 31.20 29.38 7.20
C ASN A 59 29.90 28.55 7.43
N LEU A 60 29.23 28.11 6.35
CA LEU A 60 27.94 27.41 6.40
C LEU A 60 26.78 28.23 7.00
N GLU A 61 26.91 29.58 6.99
CA GLU A 61 25.78 30.44 7.36
C GLU A 61 24.82 30.56 6.17
N VAL A 62 23.54 30.46 6.43
CA VAL A 62 22.50 30.49 5.38
C VAL A 62 22.31 31.92 4.89
N ILE A 63 22.50 32.12 3.61
CA ILE A 63 22.25 33.39 2.92
C ILE A 63 20.84 33.40 2.34
N ASN A 64 20.44 32.29 1.72
CA ASN A 64 19.11 32.12 1.12
C ASN A 64 18.70 30.65 1.15
N SER A 65 17.40 30.41 1.15
CA SER A 65 16.84 29.06 1.10
C SER A 65 15.49 29.06 0.40
N HIS A 66 15.18 27.95 -0.29
CA HIS A 66 13.93 27.79 -1.01
C HIS A 66 13.33 26.42 -0.70
N LEU A 67 12.02 26.38 -0.45
CA LEU A 67 11.26 25.18 -0.07
C LEU A 67 11.81 24.44 1.16
N ILE A 68 12.47 25.15 2.06
CA ILE A 68 12.97 24.63 3.34
C ILE A 68 12.18 25.27 4.48
N PRO A 69 11.57 24.49 5.39
CA PRO A 69 10.86 25.03 6.54
C PRO A 69 11.79 25.85 7.46
N GLU A 70 11.33 27.01 7.93
CA GLU A 70 12.10 27.86 8.85
C GLU A 70 12.54 27.16 10.13
N LYS A 71 11.76 26.18 10.59
CA LYS A 71 12.13 25.31 11.74
C LYS A 71 13.43 24.52 11.54
N ILE A 72 13.86 24.32 10.30
CA ILE A 72 15.13 23.66 9.96
C ILE A 72 16.25 24.69 9.92
N ILE A 73 15.99 25.86 9.32
CA ILE A 73 16.97 26.94 9.14
C ILE A 73 17.39 27.50 10.50
N ASN A 74 16.44 27.73 11.39
CA ASN A 74 16.65 28.35 12.70
C ASN A 74 17.29 27.40 13.73
N HIS A 75 17.50 26.11 13.41
CA HIS A 75 18.13 25.13 14.26
C HIS A 75 19.45 24.61 13.68
N PRO A 76 20.62 25.01 14.21
CA PRO A 76 21.94 24.63 13.64
C PRO A 76 22.11 23.11 13.43
N GLY A 77 21.67 22.29 14.37
CA GLY A 77 21.78 20.83 14.28
C GLY A 77 20.87 20.20 13.20
N ARG A 78 19.69 20.79 12.94
CA ARG A 78 18.78 20.33 11.88
C ARG A 78 19.27 20.81 10.51
N LEU A 79 19.76 22.06 10.45
CA LEU A 79 20.34 22.63 9.26
C LEU A 79 21.51 21.78 8.75
N ARG A 80 22.45 21.44 9.65
CA ARG A 80 23.61 20.62 9.29
C ARG A 80 23.18 19.25 8.75
N LYS A 81 22.24 18.56 9.40
CA LYS A 81 21.68 17.30 8.89
C LYS A 81 21.03 17.44 7.51
N GLN A 82 20.38 18.57 7.25
CA GLN A 82 19.76 18.84 5.95
C GLN A 82 20.81 19.09 4.86
N ILE A 83 21.85 19.84 5.17
CA ILE A 83 23.00 20.08 4.28
C ILE A 83 23.72 18.77 3.97
N ASP A 84 24.01 17.95 4.99
CA ASP A 84 24.64 16.63 4.82
C ASP A 84 23.79 15.72 3.92
N LYS A 85 22.47 15.72 4.12
CA LYS A 85 21.53 14.97 3.30
C LYS A 85 21.55 15.43 1.83
N PHE A 86 21.58 16.72 1.60
CA PHE A 86 21.66 17.28 0.25
C PHE A 86 22.98 16.94 -0.43
N SER A 87 24.09 17.01 0.31
CA SER A 87 25.42 16.65 -0.19
C SER A 87 25.55 15.17 -0.58
N VAL A 88 24.84 14.29 0.12
CA VAL A 88 24.76 12.86 -0.24
C VAL A 88 23.90 12.64 -1.48
N ASP A 89 22.80 13.39 -1.62
CA ASP A 89 21.88 13.26 -2.75
C ASP A 89 22.46 13.84 -4.05
N ASN A 90 23.13 14.99 -3.95
CA ASN A 90 23.71 15.73 -5.09
C ASN A 90 25.01 16.44 -4.67
N PRO A 91 26.00 16.54 -5.58
CA PRO A 91 27.22 17.31 -5.30
C PRO A 91 26.88 18.80 -5.12
N PRO A 92 27.44 19.47 -4.09
CA PRO A 92 27.24 20.91 -3.90
C PRO A 92 27.89 21.70 -5.04
N ILE A 93 27.28 22.81 -5.44
CA ILE A 93 27.78 23.66 -6.54
C ILE A 93 28.35 24.94 -5.94
N PRO A 94 29.68 25.15 -6.05
CA PRO A 94 30.30 26.43 -5.66
C PRO A 94 30.00 27.49 -6.70
N VAL A 95 29.54 28.66 -6.26
CA VAL A 95 29.29 29.85 -7.09
C VAL A 95 30.23 30.97 -6.65
N LYS A 96 31.05 31.49 -7.58
CA LYS A 96 31.99 32.58 -7.32
C LYS A 96 31.33 33.94 -7.61
N PHE A 97 31.44 34.86 -6.66
CA PHE A 97 31.00 36.22 -6.84
C PHE A 97 32.20 37.12 -7.25
N VAL A 98 32.01 37.93 -8.28
CA VAL A 98 33.09 38.70 -8.93
C VAL A 98 33.65 39.84 -8.05
N TRP A 99 32.90 40.33 -7.09
CA TRP A 99 33.31 41.45 -6.20
C TRP A 99 34.19 41.00 -5.01
N SER A 100 34.36 39.68 -4.83
CA SER A 100 35.25 39.17 -3.81
C SER A 100 35.99 37.96 -4.36
N SER A 101 37.21 38.18 -4.78
CA SER A 101 38.07 37.09 -5.31
C SER A 101 38.40 36.00 -4.29
N GLN A 102 37.92 36.12 -3.04
CA GLN A 102 38.17 35.19 -1.95
C GLN A 102 36.87 34.56 -1.36
N HIS A 103 35.67 35.01 -1.76
CA HIS A 103 34.42 34.47 -1.18
C HIS A 103 33.58 33.78 -2.25
N TYR A 104 33.21 32.52 -1.99
CA TYR A 104 32.26 31.78 -2.81
C TYR A 104 31.09 31.34 -1.96
N HIS A 105 29.94 31.25 -2.59
CA HIS A 105 28.75 30.68 -1.99
C HIS A 105 28.61 29.25 -2.45
N ILE A 106 28.04 28.41 -1.59
CA ILE A 106 27.84 26.99 -1.89
C ILE A 106 26.34 26.74 -1.96
N ILE A 107 25.87 26.17 -3.06
CA ILE A 107 24.49 25.78 -3.27
C ILE A 107 24.36 24.30 -2.93
N PHE A 108 23.61 24.01 -1.89
CA PHE A 108 23.17 22.66 -1.55
C PHE A 108 21.73 22.47 -2.02
N TYR A 109 21.44 21.43 -2.77
CA TYR A 109 20.10 21.18 -3.31
C TYR A 109 19.68 19.74 -3.14
N GLY A 110 18.36 19.57 -2.93
CA GLY A 110 17.76 18.26 -2.73
C GLY A 110 16.98 17.79 -3.96
N LYS A 111 16.36 16.65 -3.83
CA LYS A 111 15.42 16.10 -4.83
C LYS A 111 14.11 16.86 -4.79
N SER A 112 13.52 17.16 -5.95
CA SER A 112 12.17 17.71 -6.03
C SER A 112 11.13 16.76 -5.44
N ALA A 113 9.93 17.29 -5.15
CA ALA A 113 8.81 16.49 -4.70
C ALA A 113 8.42 15.41 -5.74
N LEU A 114 8.52 15.78 -7.03
CA LEU A 114 8.22 14.90 -8.15
C LEU A 114 9.21 13.73 -8.24
N LEU A 115 10.51 14.00 -8.10
CA LEU A 115 11.53 12.95 -8.10
C LEU A 115 11.37 12.01 -6.90
N LYS A 116 11.02 12.53 -5.72
CA LYS A 116 10.69 11.70 -4.54
C LYS A 116 9.49 10.81 -4.80
N SER A 117 8.42 11.34 -5.38
CA SER A 117 7.22 10.56 -5.73
C SER A 117 7.54 9.43 -6.70
N LEU A 118 8.39 9.66 -7.71
CA LEU A 118 8.81 8.60 -8.63
C LEU A 118 9.58 7.47 -7.93
N TYR A 119 10.39 7.78 -6.93
CA TYR A 119 11.08 6.74 -6.15
C TYR A 119 10.14 5.88 -5.30
N TYR A 120 9.05 6.46 -4.76
CA TYR A 120 8.08 5.72 -3.95
C TYR A 120 7.02 4.99 -4.78
N PHE A 121 6.82 5.41 -6.03
CA PHE A 121 5.78 4.86 -6.91
C PHE A 121 5.80 3.32 -7.04
N PRO A 122 6.95 2.65 -7.29
CA PRO A 122 6.99 1.20 -7.42
C PRO A 122 6.58 0.47 -6.12
N TYR A 123 6.88 1.03 -4.96
CA TYR A 123 6.46 0.44 -3.67
C TYR A 123 4.96 0.55 -3.46
N VAL A 124 4.38 1.71 -3.79
CA VAL A 124 2.93 1.93 -3.73
C VAL A 124 2.21 0.98 -4.70
N GLN A 125 2.72 0.85 -5.91
CA GLN A 125 2.18 -0.06 -6.92
C GLN A 125 2.22 -1.52 -6.45
N LEU A 126 3.34 -1.97 -5.87
CA LEU A 126 3.47 -3.31 -5.34
C LEU A 126 2.50 -3.57 -4.19
N LEU A 127 2.31 -2.60 -3.29
CA LEU A 127 1.34 -2.68 -2.20
C LEU A 127 -0.08 -2.84 -2.73
N VAL A 128 -0.47 -2.03 -3.73
CA VAL A 128 -1.81 -2.11 -4.35
C VAL A 128 -2.03 -3.48 -5.00
N ILE A 129 -1.06 -3.98 -5.77
CA ILE A 129 -1.16 -5.29 -6.43
C ILE A 129 -1.31 -6.40 -5.37
N THR A 130 -0.50 -6.36 -4.31
CA THR A 130 -0.56 -7.34 -3.22
C THR A 130 -1.93 -7.32 -2.52
N ALA A 131 -2.48 -6.13 -2.28
CA ALA A 131 -3.82 -5.97 -1.71
C ALA A 131 -4.91 -6.57 -2.60
N PHE A 132 -4.84 -6.34 -3.92
CA PHE A 132 -5.79 -6.95 -4.87
C PHE A 132 -5.70 -8.47 -4.89
N ILE A 133 -4.49 -9.04 -4.88
CA ILE A 133 -4.29 -10.50 -4.83
C ILE A 133 -4.86 -11.07 -3.52
N ALA A 134 -4.61 -10.42 -2.38
CA ALA A 134 -5.13 -10.85 -1.09
C ALA A 134 -6.67 -10.82 -1.05
N LEU A 135 -7.29 -9.75 -1.53
CA LEU A 135 -8.75 -9.63 -1.63
C LEU A 135 -9.34 -10.71 -2.54
N GLY A 136 -8.73 -10.95 -3.71
CA GLY A 136 -9.14 -12.01 -4.63
C GLY A 136 -9.04 -13.40 -3.99
N PHE A 137 -7.97 -13.66 -3.25
CA PHE A 137 -7.80 -14.93 -2.54
C PHE A 137 -8.85 -15.13 -1.44
N ILE A 138 -9.16 -14.09 -0.65
CA ILE A 138 -10.20 -14.14 0.39
C ILE A 138 -11.57 -14.40 -0.24
N ALA A 139 -11.91 -13.68 -1.31
CA ALA A 139 -13.18 -13.85 -2.02
C ALA A 139 -13.31 -15.26 -2.61
N PHE A 140 -12.26 -15.78 -3.24
CA PHE A 140 -12.22 -17.13 -3.79
C PHE A 140 -12.41 -18.20 -2.70
N ARG A 141 -11.73 -18.04 -1.56
CA ARG A 141 -11.84 -18.98 -0.43
C ARG A 141 -13.24 -18.96 0.18
N SER A 142 -13.84 -17.78 0.32
CA SER A 142 -15.21 -17.64 0.82
C SER A 142 -16.22 -18.33 -0.10
N SER A 143 -16.14 -18.06 -1.40
CA SER A 143 -17.02 -18.67 -2.40
C SER A 143 -16.92 -20.20 -2.42
N LYS A 144 -15.70 -20.74 -2.33
CA LYS A 144 -15.51 -22.20 -2.29
C LYS A 144 -16.07 -22.84 -1.02
N HIS A 145 -16.00 -22.16 0.12
CA HIS A 145 -16.56 -22.63 1.37
C HIS A 145 -18.10 -22.69 1.33
N ASP A 146 -18.71 -21.65 0.77
CA ASP A 146 -20.17 -21.56 0.61
C ASP A 146 -20.70 -22.66 -0.34
N GLU A 147 -20.00 -22.95 -1.41
CA GLU A 147 -20.35 -24.02 -2.34
C GLU A 147 -20.30 -25.40 -1.67
N GLN A 148 -19.23 -25.69 -0.92
CA GLN A 148 -19.11 -26.93 -0.16
C GLN A 148 -20.24 -27.09 0.89
N ASN A 149 -20.55 -26.03 1.63
CA ASN A 149 -21.63 -26.04 2.60
C ASN A 149 -22.97 -26.31 1.95
N ARG A 150 -23.28 -25.71 0.81
CA ARG A 150 -24.53 -25.97 0.06
C ARG A 150 -24.66 -27.43 -0.36
N VAL A 151 -23.57 -28.03 -0.85
CA VAL A 151 -23.59 -29.47 -1.22
C VAL A 151 -23.83 -30.34 0.00
N TRP A 152 -23.16 -30.07 1.12
CA TRP A 152 -23.36 -30.81 2.37
C TRP A 152 -24.78 -30.69 2.91
N ILE A 153 -25.37 -29.50 2.91
CA ILE A 153 -26.73 -29.22 3.34
C ILE A 153 -27.73 -29.99 2.45
N GLY A 154 -27.51 -29.93 1.13
CA GLY A 154 -28.35 -30.66 0.17
C GLY A 154 -28.31 -32.17 0.37
N LEU A 155 -27.13 -32.76 0.53
CA LEU A 155 -26.94 -34.20 0.82
C LEU A 155 -27.55 -34.59 2.16
N ALA A 156 -27.35 -33.80 3.20
CA ALA A 156 -27.93 -34.10 4.52
C ALA A 156 -29.45 -34.10 4.47
N LYS A 157 -30.09 -33.13 3.81
CA LYS A 157 -31.53 -33.03 3.64
C LYS A 157 -32.09 -34.22 2.86
N GLU A 158 -31.47 -34.54 1.72
CA GLU A 158 -31.88 -35.64 0.86
C GLU A 158 -31.75 -36.99 1.59
N THR A 159 -30.60 -37.21 2.26
CA THR A 159 -30.35 -38.44 3.04
C THR A 159 -31.37 -38.59 4.18
N ALA A 160 -31.68 -37.52 4.92
CA ALA A 160 -32.68 -37.53 5.97
C ALA A 160 -34.06 -37.90 5.42
N HIS A 161 -34.46 -37.34 4.28
CA HIS A 161 -35.73 -37.62 3.64
C HIS A 161 -35.83 -39.09 3.17
N GLN A 162 -34.78 -39.59 2.52
CA GLN A 162 -34.73 -40.97 2.03
C GLN A 162 -34.65 -42.01 3.14
N LEU A 163 -34.02 -41.68 4.29
CA LEU A 163 -34.02 -42.57 5.47
C LEU A 163 -35.31 -42.48 6.30
N GLY A 164 -35.98 -41.33 6.29
CA GLY A 164 -37.23 -41.14 7.04
C GLY A 164 -38.35 -42.08 6.62
N THR A 165 -38.49 -42.35 5.32
CA THR A 165 -39.53 -43.25 4.78
C THR A 165 -39.37 -44.71 5.26
N PRO A 166 -38.17 -45.35 5.10
CA PRO A 166 -38.01 -46.73 5.57
C PRO A 166 -38.05 -46.84 7.11
N THR A 167 -37.55 -45.84 7.85
CA THR A 167 -37.63 -45.82 9.31
C THR A 167 -39.09 -45.78 9.81
N SER A 168 -39.93 -44.98 9.14
CA SER A 168 -41.37 -44.95 9.44
C SER A 168 -42.04 -46.24 9.12
N SER A 169 -41.68 -46.95 8.05
CA SER A 169 -42.16 -48.25 7.70
C SER A 169 -41.77 -49.34 8.76
N LEU A 170 -40.50 -49.30 9.18
CA LEU A 170 -39.96 -50.17 10.22
C LEU A 170 -40.69 -49.95 11.55
N LEU A 171 -41.03 -48.72 11.91
CA LEU A 171 -41.86 -48.45 13.10
C LEU A 171 -43.19 -49.04 13.00
N GLY A 172 -43.87 -49.00 11.84
CA GLY A 172 -45.15 -49.69 11.62
C GLY A 172 -45.03 -51.21 11.79
N TRP A 173 -43.95 -51.84 11.31
CA TRP A 173 -43.72 -53.26 11.52
C TRP A 173 -43.49 -53.64 13.00
N ILE A 174 -42.76 -52.82 13.74
CA ILE A 174 -42.53 -53.00 15.18
C ILE A 174 -43.86 -52.93 15.94
N GLU A 175 -44.72 -51.96 15.62
CA GLU A 175 -46.08 -51.89 16.25
C GLU A 175 -46.94 -53.06 15.87
N TYR A 176 -46.84 -53.56 14.63
CA TYR A 176 -47.55 -54.79 14.24
C TYR A 176 -47.06 -56.01 15.04
N LEU A 177 -45.74 -56.23 15.17
CA LEU A 177 -45.14 -57.30 15.94
C LEU A 177 -45.53 -57.24 17.43
N ARG A 178 -45.58 -56.01 17.98
CA ARG A 178 -46.01 -55.77 19.36
C ARG A 178 -47.48 -56.33 19.64
N SER A 179 -48.29 -56.29 18.59
CA SER A 179 -49.68 -56.82 18.68
C SER A 179 -49.80 -58.35 18.52
N GLN A 180 -48.71 -59.03 18.17
CA GLN A 180 -48.66 -60.46 17.96
C GLN A 180 -48.05 -61.15 19.18
N ASP A 181 -48.26 -62.47 19.27
CA ASP A 181 -47.72 -63.34 20.35
C ASP A 181 -46.25 -63.72 20.02
N VAL A 182 -45.36 -62.72 20.09
CA VAL A 182 -43.92 -62.88 19.84
C VAL A 182 -43.13 -62.44 21.08
N ASP A 183 -41.83 -62.77 21.10
CA ASP A 183 -40.94 -62.33 22.17
C ASP A 183 -40.88 -60.77 22.27
N GLN A 184 -41.58 -60.26 23.28
CA GLN A 184 -41.70 -58.83 23.51
C GLN A 184 -40.33 -58.18 23.84
N THR A 185 -39.43 -58.99 24.43
CA THR A 185 -38.04 -58.46 24.71
C THR A 185 -37.32 -58.12 23.42
N ALA A 186 -37.42 -58.95 22.39
CA ALA A 186 -36.82 -58.68 21.07
C ALA A 186 -37.44 -57.46 20.37
N VAL A 187 -38.82 -57.34 20.50
CA VAL A 187 -39.53 -56.16 19.94
C VAL A 187 -39.07 -54.83 20.61
N GLU A 188 -38.88 -54.87 21.93
CA GLU A 188 -38.40 -53.70 22.68
C GLU A 188 -36.97 -53.27 22.25
N GLU A 189 -36.06 -54.24 22.08
CA GLU A 189 -34.72 -53.94 21.60
C GLU A 189 -34.75 -53.38 20.17
N MET A 190 -35.48 -53.91 19.24
CA MET A 190 -35.71 -53.40 17.90
C MET A 190 -36.23 -51.94 17.93
N ASN A 191 -37.20 -51.68 18.82
CA ASN A 191 -37.75 -50.33 18.98
C ASN A 191 -36.73 -49.33 19.52
N LYS A 192 -35.81 -49.72 20.41
CA LYS A 192 -34.73 -48.89 20.91
C LYS A 192 -33.77 -48.53 19.77
N ASP A 193 -33.35 -49.52 18.98
CA ASP A 193 -32.43 -49.30 17.86
C ASP A 193 -33.06 -48.38 16.80
N LEU A 194 -34.34 -48.61 16.47
CA LEU A 194 -35.06 -47.75 15.52
C LEU A 194 -35.22 -46.33 16.05
N THR A 195 -35.52 -46.17 17.34
CA THR A 195 -35.59 -44.84 17.97
C THR A 195 -34.24 -44.11 17.92
N HIS A 196 -33.14 -44.85 18.08
CA HIS A 196 -31.80 -44.29 17.93
C HIS A 196 -31.53 -43.84 16.49
N LEU A 197 -31.88 -44.65 15.50
CA LEU A 197 -31.77 -44.34 14.10
C LEU A 197 -32.58 -43.07 13.73
N MET A 198 -33.82 -42.98 14.20
CA MET A 198 -34.67 -41.81 13.98
C MET A 198 -34.07 -40.53 14.56
N LYS A 199 -33.42 -40.58 15.72
CA LYS A 199 -32.71 -39.45 16.29
C LYS A 199 -31.54 -38.97 15.40
N ILE A 200 -30.84 -39.92 14.76
CA ILE A 200 -29.75 -39.58 13.81
C ILE A 200 -30.33 -38.89 12.57
N VAL A 201 -31.41 -39.47 12.01
CA VAL A 201 -32.12 -38.91 10.84
C VAL A 201 -32.63 -37.49 11.13
N ASP A 202 -33.21 -37.25 12.30
CA ASP A 202 -33.69 -35.93 12.74
C ASP A 202 -32.54 -34.89 12.84
N ARG A 203 -31.38 -35.33 13.36
CA ARG A 203 -30.19 -34.46 13.37
C ARG A 203 -29.74 -34.08 11.96
N PHE A 204 -29.71 -35.01 11.02
CA PHE A 204 -29.38 -34.73 9.63
C PHE A 204 -30.39 -33.77 8.97
N SER A 205 -31.68 -33.97 9.26
CA SER A 205 -32.73 -33.08 8.78
C SER A 205 -32.58 -31.65 9.30
N LYS A 206 -32.20 -31.48 10.57
CA LYS A 206 -31.95 -30.16 11.16
C LYS A 206 -30.76 -29.44 10.53
N ILE A 207 -29.64 -30.15 10.29
CA ILE A 207 -28.47 -29.60 9.57
C ILE A 207 -28.88 -29.11 8.17
N GLY A 208 -29.79 -29.82 7.50
CA GLY A 208 -30.30 -29.43 6.18
C GLY A 208 -31.34 -28.30 6.19
N SER A 209 -31.89 -27.95 7.35
CA SER A 209 -32.91 -26.90 7.47
C SER A 209 -32.41 -25.57 8.03
N GLU A 210 -31.24 -25.55 8.66
CA GLU A 210 -30.56 -24.31 9.09
C GLU A 210 -29.86 -23.66 7.90
N THR A 211 -30.64 -23.03 7.02
CA THR A 211 -30.14 -21.99 6.12
C THR A 211 -30.38 -20.65 6.82
N PRO A 212 -29.34 -19.78 6.92
CA PRO A 212 -29.52 -18.41 7.39
C PRO A 212 -30.41 -17.60 6.46
#